data_3822164a9e21651a2b55c56907212325
#
_entry.id   3822164a9e21651a2b55c56907212325
#
_cell.length_a   1.000
_cell.length_b   1.000
_cell.length_c   1.000
_cell.angle_alpha   90.00
_cell.angle_beta   90.00
_cell.angle_gamma   90.00
#
_symmetry.space_group_name_H-M   'P 1'
#
loop_
_entity.id
_entity.type
_entity.pdbx_description
1 polymer ?
#
loop_
_entity_poly.entity_id
_entity_poly.type
_entity_poly.pdbx_seq_one_letter_code
_entity_poly.pdbx_strand_id
1 'polypeptide(L)'
;MTDSLSIVTVCMNRRAHLLVSAQHVSGWPYHQEHLILDWSSDQPLTRAELPADPRIRLVRVDGERQWHLCRAYNLALRLARGDRLLKLDADCWPEAMPSPDQLAAAGPVAAFCSGPDGRAGQWLLERRFVEQVGGFNEVLLGYGFDDKD
;
A
#
# COMPACT_ATOMS: atom_id res chain seq x y z
N MET A 1 4.08 -18.10 -15.39
CA MET A 1 3.95 -17.72 -13.96
C MET A 1 2.94 -16.59 -13.87
N THR A 2 1.92 -16.77 -13.08
CA THR A 2 0.95 -15.70 -12.84
C THR A 2 1.63 -14.67 -11.95
N ASP A 3 1.88 -13.49 -12.50
CA ASP A 3 2.39 -12.32 -11.80
C ASP A 3 1.44 -11.98 -10.64
N SER A 4 1.83 -12.29 -9.41
CA SER A 4 1.01 -12.04 -8.24
C SER A 4 1.13 -10.59 -7.78
N LEU A 5 0.00 -9.95 -7.47
CA LEU A 5 -0.06 -8.56 -7.04
C LEU A 5 -0.43 -8.45 -5.57
N SER A 6 0.41 -7.80 -4.79
CA SER A 6 0.07 -7.33 -3.44
C SER A 6 -0.25 -5.84 -3.45
N ILE A 7 -1.40 -5.49 -2.89
CA ILE A 7 -1.69 -4.12 -2.48
C ILE A 7 -1.13 -3.92 -1.08
N VAL A 8 -0.43 -2.81 -0.87
CA VAL A 8 0.22 -2.49 0.40
C VAL A 8 -0.31 -1.15 0.90
N THR A 9 -0.92 -1.18 2.07
CA THR A 9 -1.49 0.00 2.74
C THR A 9 -0.97 0.07 4.17
N VAL A 10 -0.52 1.24 4.60
CA VAL A 10 -0.14 1.49 5.99
C VAL A 10 -1.07 2.52 6.60
N CYS A 11 -1.32 2.39 7.90
CA CYS A 11 -2.28 3.21 8.61
C CYS A 11 -1.79 3.51 10.03
N MET A 12 -1.90 4.77 10.44
CA MET A 12 -1.82 5.19 11.83
C MET A 12 -2.91 6.20 12.11
N ASN A 13 -3.86 5.84 12.98
CA ASN A 13 -4.98 6.72 13.37
C ASN A 13 -5.86 7.20 12.18
N ARG A 14 -5.99 6.40 11.14
CA ARG A 14 -6.81 6.68 9.94
C ARG A 14 -7.89 5.62 9.70
N ARG A 15 -8.39 5.03 10.79
CA ARG A 15 -9.33 3.90 10.78
C ARG A 15 -10.53 4.11 9.85
N ALA A 16 -11.23 5.24 9.97
CA ALA A 16 -12.44 5.49 9.17
C ALA A 16 -12.15 5.47 7.66
N HIS A 17 -11.07 6.12 7.25
CA HIS A 17 -10.64 6.13 5.84
C HIS A 17 -10.24 4.74 5.36
N LEU A 18 -9.46 4.02 6.18
CA LEU A 18 -9.00 2.69 5.84
C LEU A 18 -10.16 1.70 5.66
N LEU A 19 -11.17 1.73 6.51
CA LEU A 19 -12.31 0.83 6.38
C LEU A 19 -13.07 1.04 5.08
N VAL A 20 -13.23 2.29 4.65
CA VAL A 20 -13.83 2.62 3.34
C VAL A 20 -12.94 2.13 2.20
N SER A 21 -11.65 2.45 2.25
CA SER A 21 -10.67 2.02 1.24
C SER A 21 -10.63 0.49 1.12
N ALA A 22 -10.54 -0.22 2.23
CA ALA A 22 -10.49 -1.68 2.24
C ALA A 22 -11.74 -2.33 1.62
N GLN A 23 -12.91 -1.72 1.80
CA GLN A 23 -14.14 -2.19 1.18
C GLN A 23 -14.08 -2.07 -0.35
N HIS A 24 -13.59 -0.94 -0.87
CA HIS A 24 -13.40 -0.74 -2.31
C HIS A 24 -12.32 -1.65 -2.88
N VAL A 25 -11.19 -1.80 -2.18
CA VAL A 25 -10.10 -2.70 -2.58
C VAL A 25 -10.59 -4.14 -2.67
N SER A 26 -11.43 -4.60 -1.74
CA SER A 26 -12.01 -5.95 -1.80
C SER A 26 -12.87 -6.18 -3.03
N GLY A 27 -13.50 -5.15 -3.57
CA GLY A 27 -14.25 -5.22 -4.83
C GLY A 27 -13.37 -5.24 -6.09
N TRP A 28 -12.10 -4.90 -5.98
CA TRP A 28 -11.19 -4.88 -7.13
C TRP A 28 -10.59 -6.28 -7.37
N PRO A 29 -10.77 -6.90 -8.54
CA PRO A 29 -10.52 -8.34 -8.70
C PRO A 29 -9.06 -8.72 -8.95
N TYR A 30 -8.17 -7.76 -9.20
CA TYR A 30 -6.86 -8.03 -9.80
C TYR A 30 -5.72 -8.19 -8.80
N HIS A 31 -5.98 -8.31 -7.50
CA HIS A 31 -4.94 -8.55 -6.51
C HIS A 31 -5.10 -9.91 -5.82
N GLN A 32 -4.00 -10.47 -5.35
CA GLN A 32 -3.94 -11.72 -4.59
C GLN A 32 -3.74 -11.49 -3.10
N GLU A 33 -3.23 -10.32 -2.72
CA GLU A 33 -3.02 -9.92 -1.33
C GLU A 33 -3.36 -8.44 -1.14
N HIS A 34 -4.03 -8.10 -0.04
CA HIS A 34 -4.09 -6.74 0.50
C HIS A 34 -3.44 -6.75 1.88
N LEU A 35 -2.17 -6.36 1.95
CA LEU A 35 -1.45 -6.20 3.20
C LEU A 35 -1.77 -4.86 3.81
N ILE A 36 -2.40 -4.87 4.97
CA ILE A 36 -2.70 -3.69 5.77
C ILE A 36 -1.78 -3.72 6.99
N LEU A 37 -0.95 -2.70 7.14
CA LEU A 37 -0.08 -2.52 8.29
C LEU A 37 -0.62 -1.42 9.19
N ASP A 38 -1.03 -1.79 10.40
CA ASP A 38 -1.42 -0.86 11.46
C ASP A 38 -0.15 -0.43 12.21
N TRP A 39 0.30 0.79 11.95
CA TRP A 39 1.49 1.39 12.57
C TRP A 39 1.13 2.05 13.89
N SER A 40 0.93 1.23 14.92
CA SER A 40 0.67 1.66 16.31
C SER A 40 -0.51 2.62 16.48
N SER A 41 -1.62 2.43 15.75
CA SER A 41 -2.83 3.24 15.99
C SER A 41 -3.28 3.13 17.44
N ASP A 42 -3.76 4.23 18.02
CA ASP A 42 -4.24 4.30 19.41
C ASP A 42 -5.36 3.29 19.67
N GLN A 43 -6.22 3.11 18.68
CA GLN A 43 -7.19 2.02 18.64
C GLN A 43 -6.74 1.01 17.58
N PRO A 44 -6.24 -0.17 17.98
CA PRO A 44 -5.81 -1.20 17.05
C PRO A 44 -6.91 -1.60 16.08
N LEU A 45 -6.55 -1.74 14.81
CA LEU A 45 -7.43 -2.37 13.84
C LEU A 45 -7.64 -3.84 14.18
N THR A 46 -8.84 -4.33 13.99
CA THR A 46 -9.16 -5.75 14.15
C THR A 46 -9.59 -6.36 12.82
N ARG A 47 -9.31 -7.64 12.66
CA ARG A 47 -9.71 -8.35 11.42
C ARG A 47 -11.23 -8.37 11.23
N ALA A 48 -11.99 -8.36 12.31
CA ALA A 48 -13.46 -8.39 12.27
C ALA A 48 -14.10 -7.12 11.69
N GLU A 49 -13.37 -6.00 11.70
CA GLU A 49 -13.85 -4.73 11.15
C GLU A 49 -13.58 -4.58 9.66
N LEU A 50 -12.64 -5.34 9.15
CA LEU A 50 -12.27 -5.36 7.74
C LEU A 50 -13.25 -6.26 6.96
N PRO A 51 -13.35 -6.06 5.64
CA PRO A 51 -14.15 -6.96 4.80
C PRO A 51 -13.80 -8.43 5.00
N ALA A 52 -14.77 -9.31 4.85
CA ALA A 52 -14.58 -10.76 4.90
C ALA A 52 -13.88 -11.29 3.62
N ASP A 53 -12.79 -10.68 3.26
CA ASP A 53 -11.98 -10.99 2.08
C ASP A 53 -10.74 -11.77 2.53
N PRO A 54 -10.56 -13.04 2.11
CA PRO A 54 -9.42 -13.86 2.52
C PRO A 54 -8.07 -13.32 2.03
N ARG A 55 -8.07 -12.42 1.04
CA ARG A 55 -6.86 -11.76 0.55
C ARG A 55 -6.30 -10.71 1.50
N ILE A 56 -7.11 -10.23 2.45
CA ILE A 56 -6.66 -9.25 3.44
C ILE A 56 -5.79 -9.91 4.50
N ARG A 57 -4.60 -9.37 4.67
CA ARG A 57 -3.68 -9.72 5.76
C ARG A 57 -3.40 -8.48 6.61
N LEU A 58 -3.89 -8.50 7.84
CA LEU A 58 -3.67 -7.43 8.81
C LEU A 58 -2.42 -7.75 9.64
N VAL A 59 -1.50 -6.80 9.68
CA VAL A 59 -0.29 -6.83 10.52
C VAL A 59 -0.29 -5.60 11.40
N ARG A 60 0.14 -5.74 12.66
CA ARG A 60 0.30 -4.63 13.58
C ARG A 60 1.75 -4.50 14.03
N VAL A 61 2.19 -3.26 14.14
CA VAL A 61 3.40 -2.85 14.84
C VAL A 61 2.98 -2.10 16.09
N ASP A 62 3.56 -2.45 17.23
CA ASP A 62 3.31 -1.78 18.51
C ASP A 62 4.52 -0.94 18.94
N GLY A 63 4.26 0.08 19.74
CA GLY A 63 5.30 0.87 20.41
C GLY A 63 5.84 2.07 19.61
N GLU A 64 5.38 2.27 18.38
CA GLU A 64 5.73 3.46 17.62
C GLU A 64 4.89 4.66 18.09
N ARG A 65 5.57 5.76 18.41
CA ARG A 65 4.91 6.96 18.95
C ARG A 65 4.60 8.02 17.89
N GLN A 66 5.23 7.91 16.74
CA GLN A 66 5.14 8.88 15.66
C GLN A 66 4.89 8.17 14.32
N TRP A 67 4.13 8.85 13.48
CA TRP A 67 4.01 8.44 12.09
C TRP A 67 5.37 8.51 11.39
N HIS A 68 5.75 7.44 10.76
CA HIS A 68 6.97 7.35 9.97
C HIS A 68 6.69 6.58 8.69
N LEU A 69 6.28 7.30 7.66
CA LEU A 69 5.85 6.72 6.39
C LEU A 69 6.88 5.75 5.81
N CYS A 70 8.14 6.21 5.69
CA CYS A 70 9.19 5.42 5.05
C CYS A 70 9.45 4.09 5.77
N ARG A 71 9.53 4.09 7.10
CA ARG A 71 9.71 2.86 7.90
C ARG A 71 8.51 1.94 7.80
N ALA A 72 7.31 2.49 7.90
CA ALA A 72 6.07 1.72 7.83
C ALA A 72 5.92 1.04 6.47
N TYR A 73 6.11 1.78 5.37
CA TYR A 73 6.06 1.19 4.04
C TYR A 73 7.20 0.22 3.76
N ASN A 74 8.43 0.51 4.18
CA ASN A 74 9.53 -0.43 4.02
C ASN A 74 9.26 -1.78 4.69
N LEU A 75 8.70 -1.76 5.89
CA LEU A 75 8.30 -2.99 6.57
C LEU A 75 7.18 -3.69 5.80
N ALA A 76 6.13 -2.97 5.43
CA ALA A 76 5.00 -3.54 4.71
C ALA A 76 5.40 -4.13 3.35
N LEU A 77 6.25 -3.44 2.59
CA LEU A 77 6.76 -3.91 1.30
C LEU A 77 7.59 -5.20 1.43
N ARG A 78 8.38 -5.33 2.51
CA ARG A 78 9.13 -6.57 2.81
C ARG A 78 8.21 -7.73 3.20
N LEU A 79 7.11 -7.45 3.89
CA LEU A 79 6.15 -8.46 4.33
C LEU A 79 5.19 -8.91 3.24
N ALA A 80 4.94 -8.08 2.24
CA ALA A 80 4.11 -8.41 1.10
C ALA A 80 4.69 -9.58 0.30
N ARG A 81 3.85 -10.38 -0.35
CA ARG A 81 4.22 -11.65 -0.99
C ARG A 81 4.20 -11.61 -2.51
N GLY A 82 3.51 -10.62 -3.10
CA GLY A 82 3.34 -10.52 -4.55
C GLY A 82 4.63 -10.18 -5.30
N ASP A 83 4.70 -10.60 -6.54
CA ASP A 83 5.80 -10.27 -7.46
C ASP A 83 5.74 -8.81 -7.91
N ARG A 84 4.53 -8.23 -7.85
CA ARG A 84 4.25 -6.81 -8.08
C ARG A 84 3.65 -6.22 -6.81
N LEU A 85 3.98 -4.96 -6.56
CA LEU A 85 3.60 -4.23 -5.36
C LEU A 85 2.89 -2.94 -5.75
N LEU A 86 1.64 -2.78 -5.30
CA LEU A 86 0.87 -1.55 -5.44
C LEU A 86 0.81 -0.84 -4.08
N LYS A 87 1.49 0.29 -3.97
CA LYS A 87 1.37 1.16 -2.81
C LYS A 87 0.08 1.96 -2.91
N LEU A 88 -0.77 1.86 -1.90
CA LEU A 88 -1.96 2.69 -1.72
C LEU A 88 -1.99 3.31 -0.33
N ASP A 89 -2.27 4.60 -0.27
CA ASP A 89 -2.55 5.27 0.99
C ASP A 89 -3.89 4.81 1.59
N ALA A 90 -4.09 5.00 2.89
CA ALA A 90 -5.25 4.49 3.62
C ALA A 90 -6.60 5.09 3.17
N ASP A 91 -6.58 6.16 2.40
CA ASP A 91 -7.73 6.85 1.84
C ASP A 91 -7.86 6.73 0.32
N CYS A 92 -7.07 5.82 -0.28
CA CYS A 92 -7.04 5.57 -1.72
C CYS A 92 -7.49 4.15 -2.07
N TRP A 93 -8.06 3.99 -3.27
CA TRP A 93 -8.41 2.68 -3.84
C TRP A 93 -8.40 2.70 -5.37
N PRO A 94 -8.21 1.53 -6.02
CA PRO A 94 -8.16 1.43 -7.47
C PRO A 94 -9.57 1.39 -8.07
N GLU A 95 -10.15 2.53 -8.42
CA GLU A 95 -11.51 2.58 -8.97
C GLU A 95 -11.55 2.36 -10.49
N ALA A 96 -10.71 3.07 -11.21
CA ALA A 96 -10.65 3.02 -12.68
C ALA A 96 -9.27 2.58 -13.18
N MET A 97 -8.54 1.81 -12.39
CA MET A 97 -7.24 1.32 -12.78
C MET A 97 -7.33 0.30 -13.92
N PRO A 98 -6.43 0.39 -14.89
CA PRO A 98 -6.25 -0.66 -15.88
C PRO A 98 -5.97 -2.01 -15.22
N SER A 99 -6.25 -3.09 -15.94
CA SER A 99 -5.86 -4.42 -15.48
C SER A 99 -4.33 -4.54 -15.34
N PRO A 100 -3.82 -5.47 -14.50
CA PRO A 100 -2.39 -5.72 -14.40
C PRO A 100 -1.71 -5.99 -15.75
N ASP A 101 -2.40 -6.64 -16.68
CA ASP A 101 -1.86 -6.90 -18.03
C ASP A 101 -1.70 -5.61 -18.84
N GLN A 102 -2.65 -4.69 -18.74
CA GLN A 102 -2.55 -3.37 -19.38
C GLN A 102 -1.43 -2.54 -18.75
N LEU A 103 -1.25 -2.66 -17.43
CA LEU A 103 -0.16 -2.00 -16.70
C LEU A 103 1.19 -2.63 -17.02
N ALA A 104 1.25 -3.95 -17.21
CA ALA A 104 2.47 -4.64 -17.63
C ALA A 104 2.95 -4.21 -19.02
N ALA A 105 2.01 -3.93 -19.92
CA ALA A 105 2.32 -3.40 -21.26
C ALA A 105 2.91 -1.98 -21.22
N ALA A 106 2.65 -1.21 -20.16
CA ALA A 106 3.21 0.14 -19.96
C ALA A 106 4.63 0.14 -19.39
N GLY A 107 5.15 -1.02 -19.01
CA GLY A 107 6.50 -1.18 -18.47
C GLY A 107 6.55 -1.64 -17.01
N PRO A 108 7.76 -1.82 -16.46
CA PRO A 108 7.96 -2.38 -15.13
C PRO A 108 7.58 -1.45 -13.98
N VAL A 109 7.37 -0.19 -14.26
CA VAL A 109 7.00 0.87 -13.31
C VAL A 109 5.79 1.60 -13.83
N ALA A 110 4.73 1.67 -13.02
CA ALA A 110 3.61 2.53 -13.26
C ALA A 110 3.42 3.44 -12.04
N ALA A 111 3.75 4.72 -12.20
CA ALA A 111 3.49 5.73 -11.20
C ALA A 111 2.12 6.37 -11.47
N PHE A 112 1.22 6.29 -10.51
CA PHE A 112 -0.05 6.99 -10.56
C PHE A 112 0.13 8.36 -9.93
N CYS A 113 0.84 9.22 -10.67
CA CYS A 113 1.12 10.57 -10.19
C CYS A 113 -0.06 11.49 -10.45
N SER A 114 -0.52 12.08 -9.38
CA SER A 114 -0.99 13.44 -9.23
C SER A 114 -1.62 14.09 -10.46
N GLY A 115 -2.91 13.95 -10.52
CA GLY A 115 -3.74 15.03 -11.03
C GLY A 115 -4.07 16.01 -9.89
N PRO A 116 -4.89 17.03 -10.15
CA PRO A 116 -5.40 17.96 -9.15
C PRO A 116 -6.25 17.29 -8.04
N ASP A 117 -6.46 16.01 -8.10
CA ASP A 117 -7.28 15.18 -7.23
C ASP A 117 -6.49 14.47 -6.10
N GLY A 118 -5.22 14.83 -5.87
CA GLY A 118 -4.46 14.43 -4.69
C GLY A 118 -3.96 12.98 -4.67
N ARG A 119 -3.93 12.29 -5.80
CA ARG A 119 -3.47 10.89 -5.91
C ARG A 119 -1.96 10.73 -6.00
N ALA A 120 -1.20 11.76 -5.67
CA ALA A 120 0.25 11.70 -5.60
C ALA A 120 0.71 10.61 -4.62
N GLY A 121 1.80 9.93 -4.94
CA GLY A 121 2.41 8.95 -4.05
C GLY A 121 1.89 7.51 -4.19
N GLN A 122 0.94 7.25 -5.10
CA GLN A 122 0.52 5.88 -5.42
C GLN A 122 1.35 5.35 -6.58
N TRP A 123 1.84 4.09 -6.45
CA TRP A 123 2.65 3.49 -7.51
C TRP A 123 2.51 1.97 -7.54
N LEU A 124 2.74 1.40 -8.73
CA LEU A 124 2.87 -0.02 -8.98
C LEU A 124 4.29 -0.31 -9.47
N LEU A 125 4.97 -1.23 -8.83
CA LEU A 125 6.33 -1.67 -9.18
C LEU A 125 6.43 -3.19 -9.16
N GLU A 126 7.31 -3.74 -9.99
CA GLU A 126 7.81 -5.08 -9.77
C GLU A 126 8.68 -5.10 -8.50
N ARG A 127 8.53 -6.14 -7.68
CA ARG A 127 9.28 -6.34 -6.42
C ARG A 127 10.78 -6.15 -6.58
N ARG A 128 11.36 -6.67 -7.68
CA ARG A 128 12.80 -6.58 -7.93
C ARG A 128 13.34 -5.15 -7.94
N PHE A 129 12.52 -4.17 -8.36
CA PHE A 129 12.94 -2.76 -8.35
C PHE A 129 12.91 -2.18 -6.95
N VAL A 130 11.92 -2.54 -6.14
CA VAL A 130 11.89 -2.13 -4.72
C VAL A 130 13.10 -2.69 -3.98
N GLU A 131 13.46 -3.94 -4.22
CA GLU A 131 14.64 -4.57 -3.64
C GLU A 131 15.95 -3.93 -4.14
N GLN A 132 16.02 -3.61 -5.42
CA GLN A 132 17.20 -3.00 -6.05
C GLN A 132 17.49 -1.60 -5.50
N VAL A 133 16.45 -0.78 -5.26
CA VAL A 133 16.63 0.57 -4.71
C VAL A 133 16.67 0.58 -3.18
N GLY A 134 16.32 -0.52 -2.52
CA GLY A 134 16.34 -0.65 -1.07
C GLY A 134 15.12 -0.07 -0.33
N GLY A 135 14.08 0.34 -1.08
CA GLY A 135 12.87 0.96 -0.52
C GLY A 135 12.98 2.47 -0.31
N PHE A 136 12.16 2.99 0.59
CA PHE A 136 12.15 4.42 0.94
C PHE A 136 13.34 4.78 1.84
N ASN A 137 13.79 6.02 1.74
CA ASN A 137 14.84 6.58 2.58
C ASN A 137 14.32 6.87 4.00
N GLU A 138 14.70 6.04 4.97
CA GLU A 138 14.22 6.13 6.36
C GLU A 138 14.82 7.31 7.16
N VAL A 139 15.74 8.07 6.59
CA VAL A 139 16.23 9.32 7.20
C VAL A 139 15.22 10.46 7.05
N LEU A 140 14.31 10.35 6.08
CA LEU A 140 13.26 11.34 5.85
C LEU A 140 12.19 11.24 6.95
N LEU A 141 12.03 12.32 7.68
CA LEU A 141 11.06 12.47 8.76
C LEU A 141 10.04 13.55 8.41
N GLY A 142 8.81 13.37 8.88
CA GLY A 142 7.74 14.34 8.69
C GLY A 142 6.87 14.05 7.48
N TYR A 143 6.26 15.09 6.93
CA TYR A 143 5.31 15.00 5.84
C TYR A 143 5.83 15.67 4.57
N GLY A 144 5.71 14.99 3.46
CA GLY A 144 6.04 15.50 2.13
C GLY A 144 7.44 15.11 1.68
N PHE A 145 7.89 15.06 0.57
CA PHE A 145 9.18 14.70 -0.06
C PHE A 145 9.54 13.21 -0.08
N ASP A 146 8.99 12.39 0.78
CA ASP A 146 9.19 10.94 0.83
C ASP A 146 8.82 10.24 -0.48
N ASP A 147 7.84 10.76 -1.21
CA ASP A 147 7.43 10.25 -2.53
C ASP A 147 8.28 10.79 -3.71
N LYS A 148 9.26 11.66 -3.43
CA LYS A 148 10.09 12.34 -4.44
C LYS A 148 11.58 12.03 -4.35
N ASP A 149 11.97 11.26 -3.33
CA ASP A 149 13.37 10.89 -3.07
C ASP A 149 13.87 9.70 -3.94
#